data_65da9593edc1a4373bd0fffad1bb7f7c
#
_entry.id   65da9593edc1a4373bd0fffad1bb7f7c
#
_cell.length_a   1.000
_cell.length_b   1.000
_cell.length_c   1.000
_cell.angle_alpha   90.00
_cell.angle_beta   90.00
_cell.angle_gamma   90.00
#
_symmetry.space_group_name_H-M   'P 1'
#
loop_
_entity.id
_entity.type
_entity.pdbx_description
1 polymer ?
#
loop_
_entity_poly.entity_id
_entity_poly.type
_entity_poly.pdbx_seq_one_letter_code
_entity_poly.pdbx_strand_id
1 'polypeptide(L)'
;MITATLGCALALGLTMTAFAASANFTATLPAHQGDTEVSTVRKATEDKSFSITIDSIGSGTDKVCAWTEGDSTGTNYSSPYNQVGVETKSISYTTQPKVGENVVLNLDNPVDISTSVKVTGSWTPN
;
A
#
# COMPACT_ATOMS: atom_id res chain seq x y z
N MET A 1 50.07 -41.87 9.10
CA MET A 1 48.80 -41.76 8.31
C MET A 1 47.90 -40.78 9.03
N ILE A 2 47.73 -39.58 8.47
CA ILE A 2 46.84 -38.56 9.04
C ILE A 2 45.62 -38.52 8.15
N THR A 3 44.47 -38.96 8.69
CA THR A 3 43.20 -38.93 7.97
C THR A 3 42.52 -37.57 8.23
N ALA A 4 42.50 -36.70 7.23
CA ALA A 4 41.77 -35.44 7.29
C ALA A 4 40.29 -35.69 6.97
N THR A 5 39.43 -35.52 7.95
CA THR A 5 37.96 -35.57 7.79
C THR A 5 37.49 -34.21 7.29
N LEU A 6 37.08 -34.14 6.04
CA LEU A 6 36.49 -32.94 5.45
C LEU A 6 35.04 -32.83 5.90
N GLY A 7 34.81 -31.96 6.87
CA GLY A 7 33.44 -31.63 7.33
C GLY A 7 32.75 -30.74 6.31
N CYS A 8 31.74 -31.29 5.63
CA CYS A 8 30.87 -30.54 4.74
C CYS A 8 29.83 -29.79 5.60
N ALA A 9 30.02 -28.50 5.83
CA ALA A 9 29.02 -27.67 6.47
C ALA A 9 27.89 -27.40 5.49
N LEU A 10 26.73 -28.05 5.68
CA LEU A 10 25.49 -27.74 4.96
C LEU A 10 24.95 -26.43 5.52
N ALA A 11 25.17 -25.33 4.82
CA ALA A 11 24.47 -24.10 5.08
C ALA A 11 23.02 -24.26 4.64
N LEU A 12 22.11 -24.56 5.57
CA LEU A 12 20.67 -24.48 5.36
C LEU A 12 20.31 -23.00 5.19
N GLY A 13 20.24 -22.53 3.96
CA GLY A 13 19.70 -21.22 3.64
C GLY A 13 18.21 -21.20 3.99
N LEU A 14 17.86 -20.58 5.11
CA LEU A 14 16.49 -20.23 5.44
C LEU A 14 16.05 -19.15 4.43
N THR A 15 15.35 -19.55 3.39
CA THR A 15 14.62 -18.62 2.53
C THR A 15 13.45 -18.07 3.35
N MET A 16 13.65 -16.90 3.96
CA MET A 16 12.55 -16.14 4.52
C MET A 16 11.68 -15.65 3.35
N THR A 17 10.51 -16.24 3.16
CA THR A 17 9.49 -15.66 2.30
C THR A 17 9.04 -14.35 2.95
N ALA A 18 9.38 -13.23 2.34
CA ALA A 18 8.86 -11.94 2.76
C ALA A 18 7.38 -11.91 2.43
N PHE A 19 6.52 -11.98 3.45
CA PHE A 19 5.09 -11.73 3.28
C PHE A 19 4.87 -10.23 3.14
N ALA A 20 4.01 -9.85 2.19
CA ALA A 20 3.58 -8.46 2.06
C ALA A 20 2.92 -8.00 3.37
N ALA A 21 3.46 -6.95 3.98
CA ALA A 21 2.84 -6.33 5.13
C ALA A 21 1.54 -5.64 4.68
N SER A 22 0.48 -5.73 5.48
CA SER A 22 -0.79 -5.05 5.26
C SER A 22 -1.13 -4.17 6.45
N ALA A 23 -1.89 -3.11 6.23
CA ALA A 23 -2.38 -2.23 7.28
C ALA A 23 -3.89 -2.00 7.13
N ASN A 24 -4.61 -2.07 8.25
CA ASN A 24 -5.99 -1.61 8.33
C ASN A 24 -5.99 -0.09 8.53
N PHE A 25 -7.02 0.58 8.04
CA PHE A 25 -7.17 2.00 8.22
C PHE A 25 -8.61 2.43 8.50
N THR A 26 -8.73 3.54 9.19
CA THR A 26 -9.94 4.34 9.31
C THR A 26 -9.52 5.79 9.06
N ALA A 27 -10.11 6.42 8.05
CA ALA A 27 -9.81 7.80 7.68
C ALA A 27 -11.09 8.62 7.59
N THR A 28 -11.00 9.90 7.89
CA THR A 28 -12.05 10.88 7.59
C THR A 28 -11.50 11.82 6.53
N LEU A 29 -12.04 11.70 5.32
CA LEU A 29 -11.64 12.52 4.19
C LEU A 29 -12.36 13.86 4.26
N PRO A 30 -11.64 15.00 4.14
CA PRO A 30 -12.27 16.32 4.15
C PRO A 30 -13.18 16.51 2.94
N ALA A 31 -14.11 17.47 3.05
CA ALA A 31 -14.93 17.91 1.94
C ALA A 31 -14.07 18.41 0.79
N HIS A 32 -14.58 18.27 -0.42
CA HIS A 32 -13.88 18.58 -1.65
C HIS A 32 -12.61 17.74 -1.79
N GLN A 33 -11.61 18.14 -2.45
CA GLN A 33 -10.34 17.40 -2.48
C GLN A 33 -9.44 17.85 -1.33
N GLY A 34 -8.96 16.90 -0.56
CA GLY A 34 -7.98 17.14 0.48
C GLY A 34 -7.21 15.86 0.71
N ASP A 35 -5.96 15.84 0.28
CA ASP A 35 -5.09 14.68 0.40
C ASP A 35 -5.00 14.25 1.85
N THR A 36 -5.38 13.02 2.12
CA THR A 36 -5.30 12.43 3.45
C THR A 36 -4.32 11.26 3.42
N GLU A 37 -3.18 11.43 4.06
CA GLU A 37 -2.25 10.32 4.33
C GLU A 37 -2.91 9.37 5.33
N VAL A 38 -3.15 8.14 4.91
CA VAL A 38 -3.93 7.18 5.67
C VAL A 38 -3.06 6.28 6.51
N SER A 39 -2.02 5.73 5.92
CA SER A 39 -1.04 4.89 6.59
C SER A 39 0.21 4.67 5.75
N THR A 40 1.28 4.29 6.42
CA THR A 40 2.57 3.96 5.79
C THR A 40 2.87 2.48 6.01
N VAL A 41 3.22 1.77 4.95
CA VAL A 41 3.60 0.36 4.98
C VAL A 41 4.88 0.15 4.18
N ARG A 42 5.77 -0.70 4.69
CA ARG A 42 7.00 -1.06 4.00
C ARG A 42 6.73 -2.04 2.86
N LYS A 43 7.24 -1.73 1.67
CA LYS A 43 7.16 -2.63 0.51
C LYS A 43 8.00 -3.88 0.73
N ALA A 44 7.40 -5.04 0.56
CA ALA A 44 8.02 -6.33 0.88
C ALA A 44 8.43 -7.14 -0.36
N THR A 45 7.80 -6.91 -1.52
CA THR A 45 8.00 -7.70 -2.74
C THR A 45 8.30 -6.82 -3.96
N GLU A 46 8.68 -7.43 -5.07
CA GLU A 46 8.88 -6.75 -6.37
C GLU A 46 7.59 -6.58 -7.19
N ASP A 47 6.42 -6.78 -6.57
CA ASP A 47 5.14 -6.62 -7.25
C ASP A 47 4.96 -5.20 -7.81
N LYS A 48 4.37 -5.12 -8.99
CA LYS A 48 4.20 -3.87 -9.74
C LYS A 48 2.88 -3.18 -9.47
N SER A 49 2.19 -3.56 -8.40
CA SER A 49 0.91 -3.00 -7.98
C SER A 49 0.79 -3.03 -6.46
N PHE A 50 -0.04 -2.15 -5.93
CA PHE A 50 -0.55 -2.28 -4.57
C PHE A 50 -2.00 -2.76 -4.61
N SER A 51 -2.46 -3.33 -3.50
CA SER A 51 -3.84 -3.75 -3.34
C SER A 51 -4.51 -2.95 -2.23
N ILE A 52 -5.73 -2.50 -2.48
CA ILE A 52 -6.57 -1.80 -1.51
C ILE A 52 -7.93 -2.47 -1.44
N THR A 53 -8.43 -2.67 -0.22
CA THR A 53 -9.79 -3.11 0.07
C THR A 53 -10.49 -2.00 0.83
N ILE A 54 -11.56 -1.48 0.28
CA ILE A 54 -12.45 -0.55 0.97
C ILE A 54 -13.61 -1.36 1.54
N ASP A 55 -13.75 -1.36 2.86
CA ASP A 55 -14.82 -2.06 3.58
C ASP A 55 -16.09 -1.22 3.68
N SER A 56 -15.94 0.09 3.88
CA SER A 56 -17.07 1.02 3.95
C SER A 56 -16.68 2.43 3.51
N ILE A 57 -17.64 3.11 2.90
CA ILE A 57 -17.60 4.54 2.58
C ILE A 57 -18.83 5.17 3.20
N GLY A 58 -18.64 6.25 3.95
CA GLY A 58 -19.73 7.01 4.56
C GLY A 58 -20.65 7.67 3.52
N SER A 59 -21.72 8.27 3.98
CA SER A 59 -22.68 8.95 3.10
C SER A 59 -22.06 10.12 2.34
N GLY A 60 -22.52 10.35 1.11
CA GLY A 60 -22.11 11.47 0.27
C GLY A 60 -21.41 11.05 -1.02
N THR A 61 -20.77 9.91 -1.04
CA THR A 61 -20.14 9.33 -2.23
C THR A 61 -20.11 7.80 -2.16
N ASP A 62 -20.00 7.15 -3.30
CA ASP A 62 -19.80 5.70 -3.42
C ASP A 62 -18.37 5.33 -3.83
N LYS A 63 -17.52 6.33 -4.04
CA LYS A 63 -16.12 6.15 -4.46
C LYS A 63 -15.20 7.18 -3.82
N VAL A 64 -13.95 6.80 -3.67
CA VAL A 64 -12.85 7.69 -3.25
C VAL A 64 -11.70 7.54 -4.25
N CYS A 65 -10.83 8.53 -4.33
CA CYS A 65 -9.58 8.43 -5.08
C CYS A 65 -8.48 7.86 -4.17
N ALA A 66 -7.68 6.94 -4.71
CA ALA A 66 -6.58 6.30 -3.99
C ALA A 66 -5.29 6.31 -4.80
N TRP A 67 -4.19 6.67 -4.16
CA TRP A 67 -2.84 6.59 -4.74
C TRP A 67 -1.80 6.34 -3.66
N THR A 68 -0.60 6.06 -4.10
CA THR A 68 0.55 5.85 -3.22
C THR A 68 1.69 6.78 -3.57
N GLU A 69 2.46 7.13 -2.55
CA GLU A 69 3.66 7.97 -2.68
C GLU A 69 4.78 7.50 -1.76
N GLY A 70 5.98 8.00 -1.99
CA GLY A 70 7.14 7.75 -1.13
C GLY A 70 7.07 8.57 0.14
N ASP A 71 7.23 7.92 1.31
CA ASP A 71 7.20 8.54 2.63
C ASP A 71 8.24 9.67 2.77
N SER A 72 9.46 9.46 2.30
CA SER A 72 10.54 10.46 2.41
C SER A 72 10.61 11.46 1.26
N THR A 73 10.00 11.17 0.11
CA THR A 73 10.15 11.94 -1.12
C THR A 73 8.89 12.68 -1.54
N GLY A 74 7.69 12.21 -1.12
CA GLY A 74 6.40 12.68 -1.62
C GLY A 74 6.17 12.41 -3.11
N THR A 75 7.03 11.58 -3.73
CA THR A 75 6.89 11.23 -5.14
C THR A 75 5.75 10.26 -5.33
N ASN A 76 4.81 10.58 -6.22
CA ASN A 76 3.72 9.68 -6.56
C ASN A 76 4.24 8.41 -7.24
N TYR A 77 3.88 7.26 -6.68
CA TYR A 77 4.15 5.94 -7.25
C TYR A 77 2.99 5.41 -8.10
N SER A 78 1.80 5.99 -7.97
CA SER A 78 0.64 5.67 -8.78
C SER A 78 -0.15 6.94 -9.12
N SER A 79 -1.04 6.83 -10.12
CA SER A 79 -1.91 7.95 -10.49
C SER A 79 -2.85 8.33 -9.34
N PRO A 80 -3.03 9.62 -9.02
CA PRO A 80 -3.96 10.09 -7.98
C PRO A 80 -5.44 9.99 -8.41
N TYR A 81 -5.73 9.60 -9.64
CA TYR A 81 -7.09 9.55 -10.20
C TYR A 81 -7.72 8.16 -10.16
N ASN A 82 -7.15 7.20 -9.42
CA ASN A 82 -7.73 5.87 -9.30
C ASN A 82 -8.95 5.90 -8.36
N GLN A 83 -10.14 5.75 -8.92
CA GLN A 83 -11.38 5.64 -8.14
C GLN A 83 -11.58 4.22 -7.63
N VAL A 84 -11.95 4.11 -6.34
CA VAL A 84 -12.19 2.85 -5.65
C VAL A 84 -13.51 2.95 -4.89
N GLY A 85 -14.41 2.01 -5.13
CA GLY A 85 -15.64 1.81 -4.35
C GLY A 85 -15.45 0.84 -3.19
N VAL A 86 -16.54 0.33 -2.64
CA VAL A 86 -16.51 -0.75 -1.63
C VAL A 86 -16.16 -2.06 -2.34
N GLU A 87 -14.88 -2.31 -2.52
CA GLU A 87 -14.32 -3.42 -3.29
C GLU A 87 -12.86 -3.67 -2.91
N THR A 88 -12.30 -4.77 -3.37
CA THR A 88 -10.86 -4.99 -3.43
C THR A 88 -10.35 -4.66 -4.82
N LYS A 89 -9.36 -3.79 -4.92
CA LYS A 89 -8.79 -3.35 -6.20
C LYS A 89 -7.27 -3.42 -6.18
N SER A 90 -6.68 -3.95 -7.25
CA SER A 90 -5.25 -3.85 -7.52
C SER A 90 -4.98 -2.66 -8.42
N ILE A 91 -4.03 -1.82 -8.04
CA ILE A 91 -3.67 -0.59 -8.75
C ILE A 91 -2.19 -0.63 -9.11
N SER A 92 -1.90 -0.52 -10.41
CA SER A 92 -0.51 -0.57 -10.90
C SER A 92 0.28 0.67 -10.50
N TYR A 93 1.53 0.47 -10.15
CA TYR A 93 2.48 1.56 -10.00
C TYR A 93 2.84 2.15 -11.38
N THR A 94 2.94 3.45 -11.44
CA THR A 94 3.52 4.17 -12.58
C THR A 94 5.04 4.32 -12.41
N THR A 95 5.48 4.45 -11.17
CA THR A 95 6.88 4.37 -10.74
C THR A 95 6.96 3.37 -9.61
N GLN A 96 7.61 2.24 -9.83
CA GLN A 96 7.66 1.17 -8.85
C GLN A 96 8.54 1.54 -7.65
N PRO A 97 8.02 1.53 -6.41
CA PRO A 97 8.84 1.66 -5.21
C PRO A 97 9.74 0.43 -5.06
N LYS A 98 10.93 0.64 -4.50
CA LYS A 98 11.88 -0.45 -4.23
C LYS A 98 11.43 -1.26 -3.01
N VAL A 99 11.78 -2.54 -3.00
CA VAL A 99 11.64 -3.37 -1.80
C VAL A 99 12.39 -2.72 -0.63
N GLY A 100 11.73 -2.62 0.51
CA GLY A 100 12.26 -1.98 1.70
C GLY A 100 11.92 -0.50 1.85
N GLU A 101 11.39 0.17 0.83
CA GLU A 101 10.89 1.54 0.95
C GLU A 101 9.57 1.60 1.71
N ASN A 102 9.38 2.68 2.46
CA ASN A 102 8.10 3.02 3.06
C ASN A 102 7.22 3.69 2.02
N VAL A 103 6.03 3.16 1.84
CA VAL A 103 5.02 3.63 0.90
C VAL A 103 3.83 4.15 1.69
N VAL A 104 3.37 5.35 1.36
CA VAL A 104 2.22 6.00 1.99
C VAL A 104 1.00 5.80 1.10
N LEU A 105 -0.11 5.34 1.68
CA LEU A 105 -1.41 5.37 1.03
C LEU A 105 -2.07 6.73 1.29
N ASN A 106 -2.51 7.37 0.22
CA ASN A 106 -3.31 8.58 0.24
C ASN A 106 -4.71 8.30 -0.27
N LEU A 107 -5.70 8.95 0.32
CA LEU A 107 -7.09 8.98 -0.13
C LEU A 107 -7.59 10.41 -0.20
N ASP A 108 -8.47 10.70 -1.14
CA ASP A 108 -9.27 11.91 -1.15
C ASP A 108 -10.71 11.67 -1.60
N ASN A 109 -11.58 12.64 -1.29
CA ASN A 109 -12.93 12.70 -1.84
C ASN A 109 -12.89 13.22 -3.27
N PRO A 110 -13.83 12.80 -4.13
CA PRO A 110 -14.11 13.50 -5.39
C PRO A 110 -14.39 15.00 -5.15
N VAL A 111 -13.98 15.83 -6.10
CA VAL A 111 -14.03 17.30 -5.98
C VAL A 111 -15.42 17.87 -5.70
N ASP A 112 -16.47 17.20 -6.14
CA ASP A 112 -17.88 17.60 -5.99
C ASP A 112 -18.50 17.22 -4.64
N ILE A 113 -17.77 16.50 -3.79
CA ILE A 113 -18.25 16.07 -2.47
C ILE A 113 -18.04 17.20 -1.46
N SER A 114 -19.15 17.77 -0.97
CA SER A 114 -19.16 18.93 -0.09
C SER A 114 -19.16 18.60 1.41
N THR A 115 -19.12 17.33 1.78
CA THR A 115 -19.10 16.84 3.16
C THR A 115 -17.90 15.98 3.43
N SER A 116 -17.47 15.87 4.69
CA SER A 116 -16.46 14.90 5.07
C SER A 116 -17.01 13.48 4.98
N VAL A 117 -16.18 12.52 4.60
CA VAL A 117 -16.56 11.11 4.41
C VAL A 117 -15.63 10.21 5.21
N LYS A 118 -16.20 9.34 6.03
CA LYS A 118 -15.46 8.32 6.77
C LYS A 118 -15.26 7.09 5.88
N VAL A 119 -14.04 6.59 5.80
CA VAL A 119 -13.67 5.41 5.02
C VAL A 119 -12.91 4.42 5.89
N THR A 120 -13.24 3.14 5.77
CA THR A 120 -12.52 2.05 6.43
C THR A 120 -12.06 1.03 5.43
N GLY A 121 -10.95 0.38 5.71
CA GLY A 121 -10.42 -0.66 4.83
C GLY A 121 -9.06 -1.16 5.24
N SER A 122 -8.39 -1.80 4.29
CA SER A 122 -7.02 -2.29 4.42
C SER A 122 -6.27 -2.16 3.11
N TRP A 123 -4.96 -2.19 3.17
CA TRP A 123 -4.13 -2.13 1.98
C TRP A 123 -2.77 -2.79 2.18
N THR A 124 -2.09 -3.07 1.09
CA THR A 124 -0.72 -3.57 1.07
C THR A 124 0.02 -3.01 -0.14
N PRO A 125 1.25 -2.52 0.01
CA PRO A 125 2.09 -2.13 -1.12
C PRO A 125 2.67 -3.34 -1.88
N ASN A 126 2.42 -4.57 -1.38
CA ASN A 126 2.92 -5.86 -1.89
C ASN A 126 4.45 -6.00 -1.91
#